data_c6c84248d282db2f7c838ee4aa61f36a
#
_entry.id   c6c84248d282db2f7c838ee4aa61f36a
#
_cell.length_a   1.000
_cell.length_b   1.000
_cell.length_c   1.000
_cell.angle_alpha   90.00
_cell.angle_beta   90.00
_cell.angle_gamma   90.00
#
_symmetry.space_group_name_H-M   'P 1'
#
loop_
_entity.id
_entity.type
_entity.pdbx_description
1 polymer ?
#
loop_
_entity_poly.entity_id
_entity_poly.type
_entity_poly.pdbx_seq_one_letter_code
_entity_poly.pdbx_strand_id
1 'polypeptide(L)'
;MATKKIAQTVITEDKFYTIAAANGKVVEVKDYNTENGAQIQLWDNANAEWQQWSFVRAGEGVYRIKNRFTGKMMDLDCSGVTDGTHVHQWEGANASSQLWIVEPANDGRVKIKSNLAGKCLDLVNMNTENGAVLQIWADVNGDNQYWTINEVTRKPKTSAKATAAKAKAEVKAAAESAAKTVDAAAKAAAEAAEAPKAVSYTH
;
A
#
# COMPACT_ATOMS: atom_id res chain seq x y z
N MET A 1 23.71 -11.66 27.61
CA MET A 1 23.33 -12.49 26.46
C MET A 1 23.82 -11.78 25.21
N ALA A 2 24.61 -12.45 24.35
CA ALA A 2 25.08 -11.83 23.11
C ALA A 2 23.90 -11.69 22.15
N THR A 3 23.52 -10.46 21.81
CA THR A 3 22.54 -10.17 20.76
C THR A 3 23.09 -10.66 19.43
N LYS A 4 22.41 -11.61 18.80
CA LYS A 4 22.77 -12.13 17.48
C LYS A 4 22.65 -10.96 16.49
N LYS A 5 23.79 -10.43 16.03
CA LYS A 5 23.82 -9.37 15.03
C LYS A 5 23.23 -9.93 13.74
N ILE A 6 22.07 -9.43 13.34
CA ILE A 6 21.44 -9.79 12.07
C ILE A 6 22.26 -9.14 10.97
N ALA A 7 22.70 -9.92 9.98
CA ALA A 7 23.41 -9.37 8.83
C ALA A 7 22.45 -8.50 8.01
N GLN A 8 22.86 -7.28 7.71
CA GLN A 8 22.08 -6.39 6.88
C GLN A 8 21.99 -6.92 5.45
N THR A 9 20.79 -6.86 4.85
CA THR A 9 20.57 -7.23 3.46
C THR A 9 21.28 -6.24 2.54
N VAL A 10 22.11 -6.77 1.62
CA VAL A 10 22.70 -5.97 0.55
C VAL A 10 21.66 -5.81 -0.57
N ILE A 11 21.29 -4.56 -0.87
CA ILE A 11 20.33 -4.25 -1.95
C ILE A 11 21.03 -4.32 -3.29
N THR A 12 20.47 -5.14 -4.20
CA THR A 12 20.91 -5.34 -5.59
C THR A 12 19.78 -4.94 -6.53
N GLU A 13 20.06 -4.17 -7.58
CA GLU A 13 19.04 -3.56 -8.46
C GLU A 13 18.14 -4.57 -9.18
N ASP A 14 18.66 -5.72 -9.60
CA ASP A 14 17.91 -6.72 -10.37
C ASP A 14 17.09 -7.69 -9.51
N LYS A 15 16.95 -7.40 -8.22
CA LYS A 15 16.24 -8.27 -7.28
C LYS A 15 14.99 -7.60 -6.73
N PHE A 16 14.09 -8.45 -6.22
CA PHE A 16 12.91 -8.01 -5.52
C PHE A 16 13.03 -8.29 -4.02
N TYR A 17 12.42 -7.42 -3.24
CA TYR A 17 12.47 -7.45 -1.78
C TYR A 17 11.08 -7.25 -1.19
N THR A 18 10.84 -7.79 -0.01
CA THR A 18 9.77 -7.32 0.87
C THR A 18 10.36 -6.32 1.87
N ILE A 19 9.56 -5.32 2.23
CA ILE A 19 9.84 -4.34 3.28
C ILE A 19 8.95 -4.73 4.45
N ALA A 20 9.53 -5.28 5.51
CA ALA A 20 8.79 -5.86 6.63
C ALA A 20 8.89 -5.01 7.90
N ALA A 21 7.78 -4.86 8.61
CA ALA A 21 7.73 -4.34 9.97
C ALA A 21 8.22 -5.39 10.99
N ALA A 22 8.38 -5.00 12.24
CA ALA A 22 8.90 -5.86 13.31
C ALA A 22 8.06 -7.14 13.54
N ASN A 23 6.75 -7.10 13.28
CA ASN A 23 5.83 -8.24 13.38
C ASN A 23 5.84 -9.18 12.15
N GLY A 24 6.68 -8.90 11.14
CA GLY A 24 6.80 -9.70 9.93
C GLY A 24 5.77 -9.39 8.83
N LYS A 25 4.80 -8.52 9.08
CA LYS A 25 3.91 -8.01 8.03
C LYS A 25 4.71 -7.13 7.06
N VAL A 26 4.24 -7.01 5.83
CA VAL A 26 4.98 -6.37 4.74
C VAL A 26 4.23 -5.22 4.11
N VAL A 27 4.99 -4.29 3.56
CA VAL A 27 4.47 -3.14 2.81
C VAL A 27 3.92 -3.61 1.47
N GLU A 28 2.70 -3.17 1.14
CA GLU A 28 2.01 -3.54 -0.10
C GLU A 28 1.24 -2.38 -0.71
N VAL A 29 0.88 -2.55 -1.99
CA VAL A 29 -0.15 -1.72 -2.64
C VAL A 29 -1.51 -2.27 -2.27
N LYS A 30 -2.36 -1.40 -1.68
CA LYS A 30 -3.70 -1.74 -1.22
C LYS A 30 -4.58 -2.27 -2.35
N ASP A 31 -5.29 -3.39 -2.07
CA ASP A 31 -6.34 -3.97 -2.92
C ASP A 31 -5.90 -4.24 -4.37
N TYR A 32 -4.60 -4.49 -4.60
CA TYR A 32 -4.03 -4.70 -5.94
C TYR A 32 -4.29 -3.52 -6.90
N ASN A 33 -4.54 -2.34 -6.36
CA ASN A 33 -4.91 -1.17 -7.12
C ASN A 33 -3.76 -0.73 -8.03
N THR A 34 -4.01 -0.54 -9.33
CA THR A 34 -3.01 -0.15 -10.33
C THR A 34 -3.00 1.34 -10.63
N GLU A 35 -3.89 2.12 -10.02
CA GLU A 35 -4.03 3.54 -10.30
C GLU A 35 -2.97 4.39 -9.59
N ASN A 36 -2.71 5.59 -10.10
CA ASN A 36 -1.94 6.60 -9.40
C ASN A 36 -2.68 7.04 -8.14
N GLY A 37 -1.96 7.29 -7.04
CA GLY A 37 -2.54 7.64 -5.76
C GLY A 37 -3.04 6.43 -4.95
N ALA A 38 -2.88 5.19 -5.46
CA ALA A 38 -3.24 4.03 -4.66
C ALA A 38 -2.40 3.96 -3.39
N GLN A 39 -3.10 3.80 -2.27
CA GLN A 39 -2.50 3.76 -0.94
C GLN A 39 -1.52 2.61 -0.79
N ILE A 40 -0.44 2.87 -0.08
CA ILE A 40 0.48 1.85 0.41
C ILE A 40 0.16 1.57 1.87
N GLN A 41 0.08 0.29 2.22
CA GLN A 41 -0.32 -0.18 3.55
C GLN A 41 0.55 -1.35 4.02
N LEU A 42 0.38 -1.74 5.29
CA LEU A 42 0.96 -2.94 5.87
C LEU A 42 -0.05 -4.10 5.77
N TRP A 43 0.42 -5.31 5.44
CA TRP A 43 -0.42 -6.51 5.37
C TRP A 43 0.37 -7.79 5.65
N ASP A 44 -0.34 -8.89 5.93
CA ASP A 44 0.27 -10.21 6.07
C ASP A 44 1.03 -10.62 4.81
N ASN A 45 2.21 -11.21 4.97
CA ASN A 45 3.05 -11.60 3.85
C ASN A 45 2.47 -12.80 3.09
N ALA A 46 1.84 -12.56 1.97
CA ALA A 46 1.30 -13.56 1.04
C ALA A 46 2.32 -13.99 -0.03
N ASN A 47 3.53 -13.44 -0.05
CA ASN A 47 4.52 -13.60 -1.12
C ASN A 47 3.94 -13.22 -2.50
N ALA A 48 3.20 -12.13 -2.58
CA ALA A 48 2.52 -11.66 -3.77
C ALA A 48 3.29 -10.52 -4.45
N GLU A 49 3.12 -10.33 -5.76
CA GLU A 49 3.89 -9.33 -6.52
C GLU A 49 3.63 -7.89 -6.05
N TRP A 50 2.42 -7.58 -5.56
CA TRP A 50 2.09 -6.24 -5.01
C TRP A 50 2.73 -5.95 -3.65
N GLN A 51 3.35 -6.97 -3.01
CA GLN A 51 4.13 -6.88 -1.78
C GLN A 51 5.64 -6.87 -2.03
N GLN A 52 6.05 -6.83 -3.28
CA GLN A 52 7.46 -6.95 -3.67
C GLN A 52 7.92 -5.69 -4.38
N TRP A 53 9.10 -5.25 -4.01
CA TRP A 53 9.66 -3.98 -4.40
C TRP A 53 11.08 -4.16 -4.95
N SER A 54 11.45 -3.43 -5.97
CA SER A 54 12.83 -3.27 -6.43
C SER A 54 13.35 -1.88 -6.06
N PHE A 55 14.64 -1.80 -5.79
CA PHE A 55 15.31 -0.57 -5.43
C PHE A 55 16.19 -0.13 -6.59
N VAL A 56 15.74 0.87 -7.33
CA VAL A 56 16.47 1.44 -8.47
C VAL A 56 17.36 2.56 -7.95
N ARG A 57 18.67 2.42 -8.09
CA ARG A 57 19.65 3.39 -7.57
C ARG A 57 19.49 4.74 -8.27
N ALA A 58 19.41 5.81 -7.49
CA ALA A 58 19.35 7.19 -7.96
C ALA A 58 20.53 8.03 -7.48
N GLY A 59 21.33 7.50 -6.54
CA GLY A 59 22.51 8.12 -5.97
C GLY A 59 23.14 7.21 -4.92
N GLU A 60 24.15 7.69 -4.22
CA GLU A 60 24.75 6.94 -3.11
C GLU A 60 23.75 6.86 -1.94
N GLY A 61 23.31 5.63 -1.61
CA GLY A 61 22.30 5.39 -0.59
C GLY A 61 20.88 5.88 -0.94
N VAL A 62 20.67 6.45 -2.14
CA VAL A 62 19.38 6.97 -2.60
C VAL A 62 18.77 6.07 -3.67
N TYR A 63 17.49 5.77 -3.51
CA TYR A 63 16.77 4.83 -4.37
C TYR A 63 15.39 5.37 -4.77
N ARG A 64 14.90 4.90 -5.92
CA ARG A 64 13.48 4.83 -6.25
C ARG A 64 12.98 3.45 -5.90
N ILE A 65 11.92 3.36 -5.11
CA ILE A 65 11.36 2.08 -4.66
C ILE A 65 10.18 1.76 -5.56
N LYS A 66 10.35 0.74 -6.43
CA LYS A 66 9.41 0.39 -7.49
C LYS A 66 8.63 -0.86 -7.15
N ASN A 67 7.31 -0.80 -7.22
CA ASN A 67 6.46 -1.97 -7.00
C ASN A 67 6.58 -2.96 -8.16
N ARG A 68 6.69 -4.26 -7.85
CA ARG A 68 6.82 -5.32 -8.85
C ARG A 68 5.56 -5.50 -9.69
N PHE A 69 4.39 -5.40 -9.09
CA PHE A 69 3.10 -5.65 -9.72
C PHE A 69 2.69 -4.50 -10.65
N THR A 70 2.74 -3.27 -10.14
CA THR A 70 2.24 -2.09 -10.86
C THR A 70 3.30 -1.40 -11.70
N GLY A 71 4.58 -1.60 -11.38
CA GLY A 71 5.70 -0.87 -11.97
C GLY A 71 5.78 0.60 -11.53
N LYS A 72 4.90 1.03 -10.61
CA LYS A 72 4.86 2.40 -10.08
C LYS A 72 5.84 2.58 -8.92
N MET A 73 6.15 3.84 -8.62
CA MET A 73 7.10 4.22 -7.58
C MET A 73 6.37 4.53 -6.27
N MET A 74 6.99 4.20 -5.15
CA MET A 74 6.63 4.73 -3.84
C MET A 74 6.84 6.24 -3.84
N ASP A 75 5.81 7.01 -3.52
CA ASP A 75 5.75 8.45 -3.68
C ASP A 75 5.08 9.12 -2.47
N LEU A 76 5.42 10.37 -2.21
CA LEU A 76 4.76 11.20 -1.22
C LEU A 76 3.53 11.88 -1.81
N ASP A 77 2.40 11.74 -1.15
CA ASP A 77 1.17 12.40 -1.57
C ASP A 77 1.38 13.93 -1.66
N CYS A 78 1.01 14.48 -2.83
CA CYS A 78 1.15 15.90 -3.15
C CYS A 78 2.57 16.48 -2.92
N SER A 79 3.62 15.64 -2.97
CA SER A 79 5.00 16.02 -2.60
C SER A 79 5.11 16.66 -1.22
N GLY A 80 4.27 16.22 -0.29
CA GLY A 80 4.21 16.74 1.08
C GLY A 80 5.50 16.47 1.86
N VAL A 81 5.85 17.39 2.77
CA VAL A 81 7.08 17.33 3.58
C VAL A 81 6.81 17.42 5.08
N THR A 82 5.54 17.46 5.48
CA THR A 82 5.13 17.55 6.87
C THR A 82 4.94 16.16 7.50
N ASP A 83 5.00 16.10 8.81
CA ASP A 83 4.60 14.90 9.54
C ASP A 83 3.16 14.53 9.21
N GLY A 84 2.90 13.24 8.98
CA GLY A 84 1.59 12.75 8.57
C GLY A 84 1.34 12.76 7.06
N THR A 85 2.28 13.22 6.22
CA THR A 85 2.15 13.07 4.78
C THR A 85 2.08 11.59 4.41
N HIS A 86 1.00 11.17 3.76
CA HIS A 86 0.79 9.78 3.37
C HIS A 86 1.72 9.34 2.24
N VAL A 87 1.95 8.04 2.20
CA VAL A 87 2.72 7.40 1.14
C VAL A 87 1.78 6.61 0.24
N HIS A 88 1.88 6.86 -1.05
CA HIS A 88 1.09 6.20 -2.08
C HIS A 88 2.00 5.68 -3.21
N GLN A 89 1.44 5.09 -4.24
CA GLN A 89 2.16 4.82 -5.48
C GLN A 89 1.82 5.85 -6.56
N TRP A 90 2.79 6.15 -7.40
CA TRP A 90 2.60 7.01 -8.58
C TRP A 90 3.47 6.55 -9.76
N GLU A 91 3.11 6.93 -10.97
CA GLU A 91 3.97 6.72 -12.14
C GLU A 91 5.37 7.27 -11.91
N GLY A 92 6.37 6.58 -12.47
CA GLY A 92 7.77 7.03 -12.36
C GLY A 92 7.96 8.40 -13.00
N ALA A 93 8.41 9.34 -12.19
CA ALA A 93 8.72 10.71 -12.61
C ALA A 93 10.12 11.12 -12.12
N ASN A 94 10.67 12.18 -12.70
CA ASN A 94 11.90 12.77 -12.17
C ASN A 94 11.58 13.72 -11.00
N ALA A 95 10.87 13.18 -9.98
CA ALA A 95 10.39 13.91 -8.83
C ALA A 95 11.17 13.53 -7.56
N SER A 96 11.46 14.52 -6.73
CA SER A 96 12.15 14.30 -5.44
C SER A 96 11.29 13.57 -4.43
N SER A 97 9.95 13.64 -4.55
CA SER A 97 8.99 12.89 -3.73
C SER A 97 9.09 11.37 -3.87
N GLN A 98 9.75 10.88 -4.95
CA GLN A 98 9.98 9.46 -5.22
C GLN A 98 11.40 8.99 -4.84
N LEU A 99 12.18 9.84 -4.20
CA LEU A 99 13.54 9.53 -3.78
C LEU A 99 13.59 9.18 -2.30
N TRP A 100 14.16 8.01 -2.00
CA TRP A 100 14.24 7.46 -0.67
C TRP A 100 15.68 7.12 -0.29
N ILE A 101 16.08 7.48 0.91
CA ILE A 101 17.38 7.14 1.50
C ILE A 101 17.19 5.88 2.35
N VAL A 102 18.06 4.89 2.19
CA VAL A 102 18.06 3.68 3.01
C VAL A 102 19.27 3.74 3.96
N GLU A 103 18.99 4.00 5.23
CA GLU A 103 20.01 4.12 6.28
C GLU A 103 20.10 2.82 7.09
N PRO A 104 21.28 2.21 7.21
CA PRO A 104 21.49 1.04 8.06
C PRO A 104 21.26 1.35 9.54
N ALA A 105 20.60 0.44 10.24
CA ALA A 105 20.54 0.42 11.70
C ALA A 105 21.50 -0.63 12.28
N ASN A 106 21.87 -0.49 13.57
CA ASN A 106 22.87 -1.34 14.21
C ASN A 106 22.43 -2.81 14.39
N ASP A 107 21.13 -3.09 14.29
CA ASP A 107 20.51 -4.41 14.51
C ASP A 107 20.20 -5.16 13.21
N GLY A 108 20.67 -4.66 12.06
CA GLY A 108 20.43 -5.24 10.74
C GLY A 108 19.14 -4.76 10.07
N ARG A 109 18.33 -3.97 10.76
CA ARG A 109 17.20 -3.23 10.16
C ARG A 109 17.69 -1.98 9.44
N VAL A 110 16.79 -1.29 8.79
CA VAL A 110 17.05 -0.02 8.13
C VAL A 110 15.99 1.01 8.51
N LYS A 111 16.33 2.28 8.39
CA LYS A 111 15.38 3.37 8.24
C LYS A 111 15.26 3.72 6.76
N ILE A 112 14.04 3.93 6.30
CA ILE A 112 13.78 4.42 4.94
C ILE A 112 13.30 5.86 5.11
N LYS A 113 14.06 6.82 4.57
CA LYS A 113 13.76 8.25 4.73
C LYS A 113 13.44 8.89 3.39
N SER A 114 12.46 9.78 3.37
CA SER A 114 12.25 10.64 2.22
C SER A 114 13.47 11.54 2.00
N ASN A 115 14.04 11.50 0.80
CA ASN A 115 15.14 12.40 0.43
C ASN A 115 14.67 13.86 0.35
N LEU A 116 13.39 14.08 0.02
CA LEU A 116 12.79 15.42 -0.04
C LEU A 116 12.57 16.02 1.35
N ALA A 117 12.02 15.24 2.28
CA ALA A 117 11.57 15.72 3.60
C ALA A 117 12.56 15.42 4.73
N GLY A 118 13.52 14.49 4.55
CA GLY A 118 14.41 14.00 5.61
C GLY A 118 13.72 13.20 6.71
N LYS A 119 12.44 12.83 6.52
CA LYS A 119 11.58 12.14 7.48
C LYS A 119 11.53 10.64 7.22
N CYS A 120 11.30 9.85 8.27
CA CYS A 120 11.23 8.40 8.21
C CYS A 120 9.89 7.92 7.64
N LEU A 121 9.94 6.86 6.82
CA LEU A 121 8.78 6.03 6.54
C LEU A 121 8.27 5.42 7.84
N ASP A 122 7.01 5.62 8.14
CA ASP A 122 6.41 5.44 9.46
C ASP A 122 5.02 4.81 9.35
N LEU A 123 4.61 4.04 10.35
CA LEU A 123 3.24 3.53 10.46
C LEU A 123 2.39 4.49 11.29
N VAL A 124 1.29 4.96 10.71
CA VAL A 124 0.34 5.87 11.38
C VAL A 124 -0.08 5.31 12.74
N ASN A 125 0.04 6.13 13.79
CA ASN A 125 -0.32 5.77 15.17
C ASN A 125 0.36 4.48 15.69
N MET A 126 1.55 4.14 15.18
CA MET A 126 2.25 2.90 15.51
C MET A 126 1.40 1.64 15.25
N ASN A 127 0.40 1.73 14.36
CA ASN A 127 -0.48 0.62 14.02
C ASN A 127 0.28 -0.43 13.23
N THR A 128 0.23 -1.69 13.69
CA THR A 128 0.88 -2.83 13.03
C THR A 128 -0.11 -3.86 12.49
N GLU A 129 -1.40 -3.53 12.47
CA GLU A 129 -2.44 -4.41 11.95
C GLU A 129 -2.55 -4.35 10.41
N ASN A 130 -3.25 -5.31 9.82
CA ASN A 130 -3.55 -5.30 8.38
C ASN A 130 -4.34 -4.04 8.02
N GLY A 131 -3.88 -3.35 6.97
CA GLY A 131 -4.44 -2.08 6.54
C GLY A 131 -3.81 -0.85 7.21
N ALA A 132 -2.80 -1.01 8.07
CA ALA A 132 -2.09 0.11 8.66
C ALA A 132 -1.46 0.99 7.57
N VAL A 133 -1.74 2.28 7.61
CA VAL A 133 -1.35 3.27 6.61
C VAL A 133 0.11 3.70 6.83
N LEU A 134 0.82 3.91 5.73
CA LEU A 134 2.17 4.46 5.77
C LEU A 134 2.13 5.98 5.57
N GLN A 135 2.99 6.65 6.31
CA GLN A 135 3.23 8.09 6.27
C GLN A 135 4.73 8.37 6.36
N ILE A 136 5.11 9.64 6.28
CA ILE A 136 6.40 10.10 6.76
C ILE A 136 6.24 10.85 8.07
N TRP A 137 7.20 10.67 8.98
CA TRP A 137 7.22 11.32 10.30
C TRP A 137 8.65 11.67 10.72
N ALA A 138 8.79 12.67 11.58
CA ALA A 138 10.08 13.00 12.19
C ALA A 138 10.72 11.74 12.80
N ASP A 139 12.06 11.66 12.73
CA ASP A 139 12.82 10.53 13.30
C ASP A 139 12.76 10.56 14.82
N VAL A 140 11.95 9.68 15.39
CA VAL A 140 11.78 9.52 16.84
C VAL A 140 12.39 8.21 17.37
N ASN A 141 13.07 7.45 16.50
CA ASN A 141 13.63 6.13 16.82
C ASN A 141 12.56 5.11 17.30
N GLY A 142 11.31 5.29 16.92
CA GLY A 142 10.22 4.35 17.20
C GLY A 142 10.33 3.07 16.38
N ASP A 143 9.88 1.92 16.92
CA ASP A 143 9.93 0.63 16.20
C ASP A 143 9.10 0.64 14.91
N ASN A 144 8.10 1.51 14.81
CA ASN A 144 7.28 1.73 13.61
C ASN A 144 8.02 2.47 12.47
N GLN A 145 9.28 2.86 12.68
CA GLN A 145 10.16 3.51 11.70
C GLN A 145 11.33 2.61 11.26
N TYR A 146 11.42 1.39 11.80
CA TYR A 146 12.46 0.43 11.45
C TYR A 146 11.88 -0.70 10.60
N TRP A 147 12.58 -1.00 9.51
CA TRP A 147 12.16 -1.95 8.50
C TRP A 147 13.20 -3.03 8.28
N THR A 148 12.76 -4.23 7.99
CA THR A 148 13.63 -5.32 7.52
C THR A 148 13.44 -5.50 6.03
N ILE A 149 14.51 -5.40 5.25
CA ILE A 149 14.49 -5.65 3.81
C ILE A 149 14.91 -7.11 3.57
N ASN A 150 13.99 -7.94 3.07
CA ASN A 150 14.24 -9.35 2.82
C ASN A 150 14.22 -9.63 1.33
N GLU A 151 15.27 -10.25 0.79
CA GLU A 151 15.31 -10.69 -0.61
C GLU A 151 14.25 -11.75 -0.88
N VAL A 152 13.52 -11.59 -1.97
CA VAL A 152 12.52 -12.56 -2.43
C VAL A 152 13.23 -13.65 -3.22
N THR A 153 13.43 -14.80 -2.58
CA THR A 153 14.07 -15.99 -3.19
C THR A 153 13.09 -16.96 -3.84
N ARG A 154 11.78 -16.80 -3.56
CA ARG A 154 10.72 -17.66 -4.09
C ARG A 154 9.95 -16.94 -5.20
N LYS A 155 9.52 -17.71 -6.21
CA LYS A 155 8.57 -17.18 -7.21
C LYS A 155 7.27 -16.74 -6.52
N PRO A 156 6.64 -15.62 -6.94
CA PRO A 156 5.35 -15.21 -6.41
C PRO A 156 4.32 -16.33 -6.51
N LYS A 157 3.48 -16.49 -5.50
CA LYS A 157 2.39 -17.48 -5.50
C LYS A 157 1.28 -17.10 -6.50
N THR A 158 1.14 -15.81 -6.79
CA THR A 158 0.16 -15.25 -7.72
C THR A 158 0.87 -14.43 -8.79
N SER A 159 0.53 -14.67 -10.05
CA SER A 159 1.03 -13.85 -11.15
C SER A 159 0.14 -12.61 -11.32
N ALA A 160 0.74 -11.49 -11.70
CA ALA A 160 0.05 -10.24 -11.96
C ALA A 160 -1.19 -10.41 -12.88
N LYS A 161 -1.07 -11.25 -13.92
CA LYS A 161 -2.16 -11.51 -14.87
C LYS A 161 -3.36 -12.23 -14.24
N ALA A 162 -3.11 -13.21 -13.37
CA ALA A 162 -4.18 -13.96 -12.69
C ALA A 162 -4.89 -13.10 -11.65
N THR A 163 -4.15 -12.25 -10.93
CA THR A 163 -4.69 -11.39 -9.89
C THR A 163 -5.49 -10.23 -10.47
N ALA A 164 -5.01 -9.60 -11.55
CA ALA A 164 -5.75 -8.55 -12.24
C ALA A 164 -7.08 -9.06 -12.84
N ALA A 165 -7.10 -10.30 -13.35
CA ALA A 165 -8.32 -10.93 -13.84
C ALA A 165 -9.31 -11.19 -12.70
N LYS A 166 -8.85 -11.65 -11.54
CA LYS A 166 -9.68 -11.90 -10.36
C LYS A 166 -10.24 -10.59 -9.78
N ALA A 167 -9.41 -9.55 -9.63
CA ALA A 167 -9.84 -8.24 -9.14
C ALA A 167 -10.88 -7.59 -10.06
N LYS A 168 -10.69 -7.65 -11.39
CA LYS A 168 -11.69 -7.18 -12.36
C LYS A 168 -13.00 -7.95 -12.25
N ALA A 169 -12.95 -9.26 -12.04
CA ALA A 169 -14.14 -10.08 -11.87
C ALA A 169 -14.90 -9.75 -10.58
N GLU A 170 -14.20 -9.53 -9.48
CA GLU A 170 -14.78 -9.16 -8.19
C GLU A 170 -15.41 -7.76 -8.22
N VAL A 171 -14.74 -6.78 -8.83
CA VAL A 171 -15.27 -5.42 -9.01
C VAL A 171 -16.50 -5.44 -9.92
N LYS A 172 -16.49 -6.23 -11.00
CA LYS A 172 -17.65 -6.37 -11.89
C LYS A 172 -18.83 -7.02 -11.17
N ALA A 173 -18.60 -8.07 -10.40
CA ALA A 173 -19.63 -8.74 -9.61
C ALA A 173 -20.23 -7.83 -8.53
N ALA A 174 -19.41 -7.01 -7.87
CA ALA A 174 -19.87 -6.01 -6.90
C ALA A 174 -20.71 -4.90 -7.56
N ALA A 175 -20.30 -4.42 -8.75
CA ALA A 175 -21.05 -3.42 -9.52
C ALA A 175 -22.39 -3.97 -10.00
N GLU A 176 -22.43 -5.21 -10.49
CA GLU A 176 -23.67 -5.86 -10.90
C GLU A 176 -24.63 -6.12 -9.73
N SER A 177 -24.10 -6.45 -8.56
CA SER A 177 -24.88 -6.60 -7.32
C SER A 177 -25.48 -5.26 -6.88
N ALA A 178 -24.69 -4.18 -6.91
CA ALA A 178 -25.15 -2.84 -6.55
C ALA A 178 -26.24 -2.34 -7.53
N ALA A 179 -26.08 -2.57 -8.84
CA ALA A 179 -27.05 -2.21 -9.86
C ALA A 179 -28.41 -2.93 -9.65
N LYS A 180 -28.38 -4.22 -9.31
CA LYS A 180 -29.62 -4.98 -8.99
C LYS A 180 -30.33 -4.48 -7.74
N THR A 181 -29.59 -4.02 -6.74
CA THR A 181 -30.19 -3.46 -5.51
C THR A 181 -30.86 -2.12 -5.77
N VAL A 182 -30.29 -1.29 -6.62
CA VAL A 182 -30.86 0.01 -6.99
C VAL A 182 -32.12 -0.18 -7.83
N ASP A 183 -32.13 -1.13 -8.76
CA ASP A 183 -33.28 -1.42 -9.62
C ASP A 183 -34.46 -2.01 -8.83
N ALA A 184 -34.18 -2.88 -7.85
CA ALA A 184 -35.18 -3.43 -6.92
C ALA A 184 -35.77 -2.33 -6.03
N ALA A 185 -34.96 -1.39 -5.55
CA ALA A 185 -35.43 -0.27 -4.73
C ALA A 185 -36.29 0.71 -5.55
N ALA A 186 -35.91 0.98 -6.80
CA ALA A 186 -36.69 1.83 -7.71
C ALA A 186 -38.06 1.21 -8.04
N LYS A 187 -38.12 -0.11 -8.27
CA LYS A 187 -39.37 -0.83 -8.53
C LYS A 187 -40.30 -0.84 -7.31
N ALA A 188 -39.76 -1.06 -6.10
CA ALA A 188 -40.52 -1.00 -4.87
C ALA A 188 -41.09 0.41 -4.58
N ALA A 189 -40.34 1.46 -4.91
CA ALA A 189 -40.81 2.84 -4.79
C ALA A 189 -41.93 3.19 -5.79
N ALA A 190 -41.88 2.65 -7.00
CA ALA A 190 -42.92 2.83 -8.02
C ALA A 190 -44.24 2.11 -7.63
N GLU A 191 -44.15 0.90 -7.11
CA GLU A 191 -45.35 0.15 -6.63
C GLU A 191 -45.99 0.79 -5.40
N ALA A 192 -45.23 1.45 -4.54
CA ALA A 192 -45.77 2.18 -3.38
C ALA A 192 -46.48 3.50 -3.77
N ALA A 193 -46.15 4.07 -4.92
CA ALA A 193 -46.79 5.29 -5.45
C ALA A 193 -48.12 5.04 -6.13
N GLU A 194 -48.43 3.80 -6.56
CA GLU A 194 -49.67 3.45 -7.25
C GLU A 194 -50.81 2.90 -6.35
N ALA A 195 -50.66 2.86 -5.04
CA ALA A 195 -51.69 2.42 -4.14
C ALA A 195 -52.85 3.43 -4.09
N PRO A 196 -54.10 3.05 -4.44
CA PRO A 196 -55.23 3.98 -4.50
C PRO A 196 -55.63 4.46 -3.11
N LYS A 197 -55.69 5.78 -2.93
CA LYS A 197 -56.25 6.40 -1.72
C LYS A 197 -57.77 6.09 -1.69
N ALA A 198 -58.16 5.18 -0.82
CA ALA A 198 -59.57 4.97 -0.54
C ALA A 198 -60.14 6.19 0.17
N VAL A 199 -60.98 6.94 -0.51
CA VAL A 199 -61.78 8.04 0.12
C VAL A 199 -63.02 7.40 0.71
N SER A 200 -63.06 7.37 2.06
CA SER A 200 -64.25 7.01 2.82
C SER A 200 -65.11 8.26 3.00
N TYR A 201 -66.23 8.34 2.32
CA TYR A 201 -67.35 9.25 2.67
C TYR A 201 -68.32 8.49 3.56
N THR A 202 -68.47 8.94 4.79
CA THR A 202 -69.61 8.57 5.66
C THR A 202 -70.50 9.79 5.78
N HIS A 203 -71.81 9.57 5.54
CA HIS A 203 -72.92 10.49 5.79
C HIS A 203 -73.15 10.69 7.31
#